data_0cf4988001d7fe4fbab1a51b320c16b3
#
_entry.id   0cf4988001d7fe4fbab1a51b320c16b3
#
_cell.length_a   1.000
_cell.length_b   1.000
_cell.length_c   1.000
_cell.angle_alpha   90.00
_cell.angle_beta   90.00
_cell.angle_gamma   90.00
#
_symmetry.space_group_name_H-M   'P 1'
#
loop_
_entity.id
_entity.type
_entity.pdbx_description
1 polymer ?
#
loop_
_entity_poly.entity_id
_entity_poly.type
_entity_poly.pdbx_seq_one_letter_code
_entity_poly.pdbx_strand_id
1 'polypeptide(L)'
;MITDTTVEPDQLELVFRALASAPRREILRLLATGGDDPNSECCSATEVCACIFAEKLGIGAPTVSHHMKSLTEAGLVTSEKRGQWVYYRLVPSAVQAAANELLRLVGCAPGDCRG
;
A
#
# COMPACT_ATOMS: atom_id res chain seq x y z
N MET A 1 14.04 -22.96 -2.04
CA MET A 1 13.59 -22.70 -2.01
C MET A 1 12.84 -22.11 -2.35
N ILE A 2 12.32 -21.93 -2.45
CA ILE A 2 11.54 -21.57 -2.79
C ILE A 2 11.11 -20.50 -2.73
N THR A 3 10.91 -19.83 -2.91
CA THR A 3 10.65 -18.87 -2.92
C THR A 3 9.77 -18.29 -3.04
N ASP A 4 9.48 -17.77 -2.91
CA ASP A 4 8.65 -17.55 -3.18
C ASP A 4 7.79 -16.62 -2.85
N THR A 5 6.73 -16.46 -2.82
CA THR A 5 5.74 -15.50 -2.44
C THR A 5 5.40 -15.58 -0.98
N THR A 6 6.22 -16.28 -0.23
CA THR A 6 6.01 -16.38 1.20
C THR A 6 6.50 -15.12 1.89
N VAL A 7 5.62 -14.50 2.67
CA VAL A 7 5.97 -13.31 3.43
C VAL A 7 6.62 -13.75 4.73
N GLU A 8 7.78 -13.17 5.04
CA GLU A 8 8.47 -13.49 6.29
C GLU A 8 7.65 -12.98 7.48
N PRO A 9 7.76 -13.63 8.64
CA PRO A 9 6.99 -13.20 9.81
C PRO A 9 7.22 -11.73 10.17
N ASP A 10 8.47 -11.25 10.08
CA ASP A 10 8.75 -9.84 10.38
C ASP A 10 8.10 -8.93 9.36
N GLN A 11 8.12 -9.32 8.09
CA GLN A 11 7.50 -8.54 7.04
C GLN A 11 5.99 -8.51 7.21
N LEU A 12 5.40 -9.62 7.58
CA LEU A 12 3.97 -9.69 7.80
C LEU A 12 3.55 -8.80 8.96
N GLU A 13 4.37 -8.73 10.00
CA GLU A 13 4.06 -7.84 11.12
C GLU A 13 4.07 -6.39 10.69
N LEU A 14 5.03 -5.99 9.84
CA LEU A 14 5.06 -4.63 9.31
C LEU A 14 3.81 -4.33 8.48
N VAL A 15 3.35 -5.31 7.70
CA VAL A 15 2.13 -5.15 6.93
C VAL A 15 0.95 -4.90 7.85
N PHE A 16 0.79 -5.72 8.89
CA PHE A 16 -0.33 -5.55 9.80
C PHE A 16 -0.27 -4.22 10.54
N ARG A 17 0.92 -3.80 10.94
CA ARG A 17 1.07 -2.50 11.60
C ARG A 17 0.66 -1.37 10.66
N ALA A 18 1.09 -1.45 9.42
CA ALA A 18 0.74 -0.43 8.44
C ALA A 18 -0.76 -0.39 8.22
N LEU A 19 -1.41 -1.55 8.15
CA LEU A 19 -2.84 -1.62 7.88
C LEU A 19 -3.70 -1.33 9.10
N ALA A 20 -3.11 -1.22 10.27
CA ALA A 20 -3.87 -0.92 11.49
C ALA A 20 -4.31 0.55 11.57
N SER A 21 -3.92 1.35 10.60
CA SER A 21 -4.20 2.79 10.57
C SER A 21 -5.23 3.08 9.49
N ALA A 22 -6.31 3.74 9.86
CA ALA A 22 -7.35 4.10 8.89
C ALA A 22 -6.81 5.01 7.78
N PRO A 23 -6.01 6.05 8.09
CA PRO A 23 -5.44 6.86 7.02
C PRO A 23 -4.59 6.07 6.04
N ARG A 24 -3.82 5.08 6.52
CA ARG A 24 -3.00 4.28 5.64
C ARG A 24 -3.84 3.39 4.73
N ARG A 25 -4.94 2.85 5.26
CA ARG A 25 -5.85 2.07 4.42
C ARG A 25 -6.47 2.94 3.34
N GLU A 26 -6.79 4.19 3.68
CA GLU A 26 -7.33 5.12 2.69
C GLU A 26 -6.28 5.45 1.63
N ILE A 27 -5.02 5.58 2.03
CA ILE A 27 -3.94 5.80 1.07
C ILE A 27 -3.88 4.65 0.07
N LEU A 28 -3.96 3.41 0.56
CA LEU A 28 -3.94 2.26 -0.34
C LEU A 28 -5.13 2.27 -1.29
N ARG A 29 -6.30 2.66 -0.80
CA ARG A 29 -7.48 2.76 -1.66
C ARG A 29 -7.27 3.81 -2.75
N LEU A 30 -6.71 4.96 -2.38
CA LEU A 30 -6.44 6.01 -3.36
C LEU A 30 -5.42 5.55 -4.38
N LEU A 31 -4.40 4.80 -3.96
CA LEU A 31 -3.42 4.26 -4.90
C LEU A 31 -4.08 3.30 -5.89
N ALA A 32 -5.04 2.53 -5.41
CA ALA A 32 -5.72 1.56 -6.28
C ALA A 32 -6.61 2.24 -7.31
N THR A 33 -7.05 3.47 -7.03
CA THR A 33 -7.97 4.19 -7.92
C THR A 33 -7.31 5.36 -8.65
N GLY A 34 -5.99 5.50 -8.54
CA GLY A 34 -5.30 6.61 -9.18
C GLY A 34 -5.60 7.95 -8.56
N GLY A 35 -5.88 7.97 -7.25
CA GLY A 35 -6.16 9.22 -6.54
C GLY A 35 -7.57 9.73 -6.71
N ASP A 36 -8.47 8.89 -7.20
CA ASP A 36 -9.86 9.21 -7.51
C ASP A 36 -10.01 10.17 -8.69
N ASP A 37 -8.90 10.49 -9.34
CA ASP A 37 -8.93 11.36 -10.52
C ASP A 37 -7.77 10.97 -11.43
N PRO A 38 -7.91 9.90 -12.20
CA PRO A 38 -6.82 9.45 -13.06
C PRO A 38 -6.47 10.44 -14.17
N ASN A 39 -7.28 11.46 -14.36
CA ASN A 39 -7.03 12.46 -15.40
C ASN A 39 -6.33 13.70 -14.86
N SER A 40 -5.98 13.72 -13.57
CA SER A 40 -5.28 14.87 -13.03
C SER A 40 -3.89 14.96 -13.64
N GLU A 41 -3.35 16.17 -13.65
CA GLU A 41 -2.06 16.41 -14.31
C GLU A 41 -0.91 15.71 -13.60
N CYS A 42 -1.03 15.51 -12.30
CA CYS A 42 0.07 14.97 -11.52
C CYS A 42 -0.08 13.49 -11.18
N CYS A 43 -1.12 12.83 -11.68
CA CYS A 43 -1.39 11.44 -11.33
C CYS A 43 -1.83 10.65 -12.53
N SER A 44 -1.61 9.35 -12.45
CA SER A 44 -2.11 8.41 -13.46
C SER A 44 -2.81 7.26 -12.75
N ALA A 45 -3.34 6.33 -13.54
CA ALA A 45 -4.05 5.18 -12.97
C ALA A 45 -3.14 4.32 -12.10
N THR A 46 -1.81 4.39 -12.30
CA THR A 46 -0.87 3.54 -11.58
C THR A 46 0.05 4.30 -10.63
N GLU A 47 0.05 5.62 -10.69
CA GLU A 47 0.93 6.44 -9.86
C GLU A 47 0.17 7.60 -9.27
N VAL A 48 0.42 7.89 -8.00
CA VAL A 48 -0.25 8.98 -7.32
C VAL A 48 0.79 9.86 -6.67
N CYS A 49 0.70 11.16 -6.95
CA CYS A 49 1.59 12.14 -6.37
C CYS A 49 1.30 12.32 -4.88
N ALA A 50 2.34 12.56 -4.11
CA ALA A 50 2.20 12.75 -2.67
C ALA A 50 1.22 13.87 -2.31
N CYS A 51 1.10 14.87 -3.16
CA CYS A 51 0.22 16.01 -2.88
C CYS A 51 -1.25 15.60 -2.79
N ILE A 52 -1.64 14.55 -3.50
CA ILE A 52 -3.02 14.08 -3.49
C ILE A 52 -3.40 13.55 -2.10
N PHE A 53 -2.47 12.86 -1.45
CA PHE A 53 -2.78 12.30 -0.13
C PHE A 53 -3.00 13.40 0.90
N ALA A 54 -2.18 14.43 0.86
CA ALA A 54 -2.37 15.55 1.79
C ALA A 54 -3.73 16.20 1.58
N GLU A 55 -4.09 16.40 0.32
CA GLU A 55 -5.35 17.05 -0.02
C GLU A 55 -6.56 16.19 0.36
N LYS A 56 -6.52 14.91 -0.05
CA LYS A 56 -7.67 14.02 0.14
C LYS A 56 -7.87 13.65 1.60
N LEU A 57 -6.79 13.53 2.36
CA LEU A 57 -6.87 13.12 3.75
C LEU A 57 -6.97 14.31 4.70
N GLY A 58 -6.69 15.51 4.22
CA GLY A 58 -6.74 16.70 5.07
C GLY A 58 -5.67 16.72 6.14
N ILE A 59 -4.51 16.16 5.84
CA ILE A 59 -3.39 16.10 6.79
C ILE A 59 -2.16 16.77 6.16
N GLY A 60 -1.20 17.11 7.01
CA GLY A 60 -0.01 17.78 6.54
C GLY A 60 0.96 16.87 5.81
N ALA A 61 1.84 17.49 5.02
CA ALA A 61 2.83 16.73 4.27
C ALA A 61 3.73 15.87 5.15
N PRO A 62 4.20 16.34 6.31
CA PRO A 62 5.01 15.47 7.17
C PRO A 62 4.27 14.23 7.63
N THR A 63 2.97 14.33 7.90
CA THR A 63 2.16 13.19 8.31
C THR A 63 2.01 12.21 7.15
N VAL A 64 1.79 12.72 5.94
CA VAL A 64 1.74 11.87 4.74
C VAL A 64 3.06 11.11 4.60
N SER A 65 4.18 11.81 4.72
CA SER A 65 5.50 11.17 4.61
C SER A 65 5.68 10.06 5.63
N HIS A 66 5.20 10.27 6.85
CA HIS A 66 5.29 9.26 7.89
C HIS A 66 4.49 8.01 7.52
N HIS A 67 3.27 8.20 7.05
CA HIS A 67 2.43 7.08 6.62
C HIS A 67 3.04 6.35 5.44
N MET A 68 3.56 7.11 4.47
CA MET A 68 4.15 6.48 3.29
C MET A 68 5.42 5.71 3.64
N LYS A 69 6.18 6.20 4.62
CA LYS A 69 7.36 5.46 5.08
C LYS A 69 6.95 4.11 5.64
N SER A 70 5.91 4.07 6.47
CA SER A 70 5.43 2.81 7.04
C SER A 70 4.96 1.85 5.95
N LEU A 71 4.24 2.36 4.96
CA LEU A 71 3.76 1.51 3.87
C LEU A 71 4.90 1.02 3.00
N THR A 72 5.92 1.84 2.79
CA THR A 72 7.09 1.45 2.01
C THR A 72 7.89 0.39 2.75
N GLU A 73 8.08 0.55 4.06
CA GLU A 73 8.80 -0.44 4.86
C GLU A 73 8.06 -1.77 4.89
N ALA A 74 6.73 -1.71 4.83
CA ALA A 74 5.94 -2.93 4.76
C ALA A 74 5.96 -3.59 3.38
N GLY A 75 6.54 -2.92 2.39
CA GLY A 75 6.64 -3.46 1.05
C GLY A 75 5.39 -3.31 0.22
N LEU A 76 4.40 -2.55 0.72
CA LEU A 76 3.12 -2.43 0.03
C LEU A 76 3.12 -1.37 -1.05
N VAL A 77 4.02 -0.39 -0.96
CA VAL A 77 4.15 0.66 -1.95
C VAL A 77 5.62 0.89 -2.27
N THR A 78 5.87 1.46 -3.45
CA THR A 78 7.17 1.97 -3.83
C THR A 78 7.03 3.45 -4.13
N SER A 79 8.15 4.17 -4.09
CA SER A 79 8.15 5.59 -4.37
C SER A 79 9.22 5.90 -5.41
N GLU A 80 8.99 6.98 -6.13
CA GLU A 80 9.96 7.48 -7.10
C GLU A 80 9.94 9.00 -7.05
N LYS A 81 11.14 9.59 -6.92
CA LYS A 81 11.26 11.03 -6.91
C LYS A 81 11.60 11.51 -8.32
N ARG A 82 10.82 12.46 -8.82
CA ARG A 82 11.03 13.08 -10.12
C ARG A 82 11.08 14.59 -9.92
N GLY A 83 12.28 15.14 -9.95
CA GLY A 83 12.45 16.55 -9.65
C GLY A 83 12.07 16.81 -8.21
N GLN A 84 11.10 17.69 -8.00
CA GLN A 84 10.62 18.03 -6.65
C GLN A 84 9.37 17.24 -6.25
N TRP A 85 8.89 16.34 -7.13
CA TRP A 85 7.67 15.59 -6.89
C TRP A 85 8.02 14.17 -6.51
N VAL A 86 7.23 13.58 -5.61
CA VAL A 86 7.35 12.18 -5.21
C VAL A 86 6.08 11.46 -5.62
N TYR A 87 6.24 10.38 -6.35
CA TYR A 87 5.13 9.55 -6.83
C TYR A 87 5.17 8.22 -6.14
N TYR A 88 4.00 7.69 -5.81
CA TYR A 88 3.86 6.42 -5.13
C TYR A 88 3.08 5.44 -5.98
N ARG A 89 3.44 4.18 -5.85
CA ARG A 89 2.82 3.11 -6.62
C ARG A 89 2.56 1.92 -5.71
N LEU A 90 1.37 1.34 -5.84
CA LEU A 90 1.01 0.13 -5.10
C LEU A 90 1.81 -1.05 -5.63
N VAL A 91 2.14 -1.99 -4.75
CA VAL A 91 2.78 -3.26 -5.13
C VAL A 91 1.74 -4.36 -4.93
N PRO A 92 0.94 -4.67 -5.96
CA PRO A 92 -0.17 -5.63 -5.78
C PRO A 92 0.30 -7.01 -5.37
N SER A 93 1.49 -7.44 -5.83
CA SER A 93 1.99 -8.76 -5.46
C SER A 93 2.26 -8.87 -3.97
N ALA A 94 2.72 -7.78 -3.34
CA ALA A 94 2.96 -7.77 -1.91
C ALA A 94 1.65 -7.85 -1.14
N VAL A 95 0.62 -7.15 -1.62
CA VAL A 95 -0.70 -7.21 -1.00
C VAL A 95 -1.26 -8.63 -1.14
N GLN A 96 -1.13 -9.22 -2.32
CA GLN A 96 -1.61 -10.58 -2.55
C GLN A 96 -0.89 -11.58 -1.65
N ALA A 97 0.43 -11.44 -1.52
CA ALA A 97 1.20 -12.35 -0.67
C ALA A 97 0.77 -12.26 0.79
N ALA A 98 0.52 -11.04 1.28
CA ALA A 98 0.06 -10.86 2.66
C ALA A 98 -1.33 -11.44 2.86
N ALA A 99 -2.22 -11.25 1.89
CA ALA A 99 -3.57 -11.80 1.97
C ALA A 99 -3.53 -13.33 1.98
N ASN A 100 -2.68 -13.92 1.14
CA ASN A 100 -2.55 -15.37 1.10
C ASN A 100 -2.01 -15.90 2.42
N GLU A 101 -1.06 -15.20 3.02
CA GLU A 101 -0.51 -15.62 4.29
C GLU A 101 -1.55 -15.54 5.39
N LEU A 102 -2.37 -14.51 5.38
CA LEU A 102 -3.45 -14.37 6.35
C LEU A 102 -4.44 -15.53 6.22
N LEU A 103 -4.81 -15.87 5.00
CA LEU A 103 -5.72 -16.99 4.76
C LEU A 103 -5.11 -18.30 5.26
N ARG A 104 -3.80 -18.46 5.06
CA ARG A 104 -3.13 -19.67 5.49
C ARG A 104 -3.12 -19.81 7.02
N LEU A 105 -3.03 -18.68 7.72
CA LEU A 105 -3.00 -18.70 9.18
C LEU A 105 -4.29 -19.27 9.76
N VAL A 106 -5.41 -19.12 9.08
CA VAL A 106 -6.69 -19.62 9.55
C VAL A 106 -7.12 -20.87 8.82
N GLY A 107 -6.21 -21.50 8.09
CA GLY A 107 -6.49 -22.77 7.45
C GLY A 107 -7.30 -22.71 6.19
N CYS A 108 -7.38 -21.54 5.55
CA CYS A 108 -8.09 -21.37 4.29
C CYS A 108 -7.15 -21.31 3.13
N ALA A 109 -7.47 -21.99 2.04
CA ALA A 109 -6.77 -21.77 0.79
C ALA A 109 -7.33 -20.49 0.15
N PRO A 110 -6.52 -19.79 -0.64
CA PRO A 110 -7.04 -18.61 -1.33
C PRO A 110 -8.26 -18.95 -2.17
N GLY A 111 -9.33 -18.19 -1.98
CA GLY A 111 -10.55 -18.40 -2.73
C GLY A 111 -11.41 -19.56 -2.24
N ASP A 112 -11.03 -20.17 -1.14
CA ASP A 112 -11.72 -21.37 -0.65
C ASP A 112 -11.94 -21.30 0.84
N CYS A 113 -12.42 -20.18 1.33
CA CYS A 113 -12.74 -20.01 2.74
C CYS A 113 -14.20 -20.30 2.97
N ARG A 114 -14.46 -21.17 3.94
CA ARG A 114 -15.81 -21.39 4.33
C ARG A 114 -15.98 -20.88 5.72
N GLY A 115 -16.84 -20.03 5.85
CA GLY A 115 -17.03 -19.25 7.02
C GLY A 115 -17.17 -19.94 8.32
#